data_d56031c4759d7ebd9c646d4ffa929293
#
_entry.id   d56031c4759d7ebd9c646d4ffa929293
#
_cell.length_a   1.000
_cell.length_b   1.000
_cell.length_c   1.000
_cell.angle_alpha   90.00
_cell.angle_beta   90.00
_cell.angle_gamma   90.00
#
_symmetry.space_group_name_H-M   'P 1'
#
loop_
_entity.id
_entity.type
_entity.pdbx_description
1 polymer ?
#
loop_
_entity_poly.entity_id
_entity_poly.type
_entity_poly.pdbx_seq_one_letter_code
_entity_poly.pdbx_strand_id
1 'polypeptide(L)'
;MRRRYAFALCLAAMIGLASMPDVAQAQTKVEEPQKVETPVKVHQSAEWYKTQERLWKAEIDKNPQNEEAWGNYYRAVRYRSWCESMPDINERLNAIVEDMGKAIPDTYTMYIMDYYHKGDVNAAPNMKKAIQMRPDNVEMYPDYVSYLMQTGDEELMADILKRWYNSGTYSPSLLNYAYNELSGMKANSIIFVSGDSPTFSKLLVQYGKDLFEDIDVICISMMWASNYRKLVCERLSIPDFEPIPQISSQEEADKYTDQMMLHIIKHTRRPAVYFSALMNMPSFKDKLYSEGLVMRYSEKPYDNLAIKRKNFEENYLTDYLRENFLPESYPASANKFNLNYVPCFKSLLDHYKQTGNTTRYNELRSLMMRIVEQINVPDEEKQKYYEEINR
;
A
#
# COMPACT_ATOMS: atom_id res chain seq x y z
N MET A 1 25.67 -11.02 -10.61
CA MET A 1 24.73 -10.35 -11.52
C MET A 1 23.31 -10.98 -11.51
N ARG A 2 22.88 -11.72 -10.46
CA ARG A 2 21.66 -12.58 -10.50
C ARG A 2 20.58 -12.28 -9.44
N ARG A 3 20.61 -11.15 -8.72
CA ARG A 3 19.68 -10.87 -7.60
C ARG A 3 18.95 -9.51 -7.65
N ARG A 4 18.99 -8.80 -8.78
CA ARG A 4 18.51 -7.39 -8.85
C ARG A 4 17.04 -7.20 -9.22
N TYR A 5 16.27 -8.24 -9.53
CA TYR A 5 14.91 -8.07 -10.09
C TYR A 5 13.76 -8.24 -9.08
N ALA A 6 13.99 -8.84 -7.92
CA ALA A 6 12.90 -9.10 -6.98
C ALA A 6 12.30 -7.85 -6.32
N PHE A 7 13.05 -6.74 -6.23
CA PHE A 7 12.59 -5.51 -5.58
C PHE A 7 12.08 -4.42 -6.54
N ALA A 8 12.41 -4.50 -7.84
CA ALA A 8 12.00 -3.50 -8.82
C ALA A 8 10.52 -3.61 -9.25
N LEU A 9 9.88 -4.75 -9.03
CA LEU A 9 8.52 -5.02 -9.50
C LEU A 9 7.41 -4.45 -8.61
N CYS A 10 7.68 -4.11 -7.35
CA CYS A 10 6.68 -3.44 -6.50
C CYS A 10 6.36 -2.00 -6.95
N LEU A 11 7.17 -1.40 -7.84
CA LEU A 11 6.99 -0.01 -8.32
C LEU A 11 6.15 0.09 -9.60
N ALA A 12 5.98 -0.98 -10.37
CA ALA A 12 5.33 -0.91 -11.68
C ALA A 12 3.80 -0.71 -11.62
N ALA A 13 3.17 -0.96 -10.49
CA ALA A 13 1.72 -0.73 -10.34
C ALA A 13 1.31 0.74 -10.13
N MET A 14 2.28 1.67 -10.08
CA MET A 14 2.02 3.10 -9.86
C MET A 14 2.26 4.00 -11.09
N ILE A 15 2.60 3.45 -12.26
CA ILE A 15 2.83 4.27 -13.47
C ILE A 15 1.57 4.26 -14.35
N GLY A 16 0.55 4.92 -13.88
CA GLY A 16 -0.60 5.40 -14.64
C GLY A 16 -0.89 6.85 -14.30
N LEU A 17 0.14 7.61 -13.92
CA LEU A 17 0.01 9.07 -13.70
C LEU A 17 0.26 9.77 -15.03
N ALA A 18 -0.86 10.08 -15.72
CA ALA A 18 -0.87 11.14 -16.71
C ALA A 18 -0.26 12.41 -16.05
N SER A 19 0.59 13.09 -16.79
CA SER A 19 1.20 14.37 -16.46
C SER A 19 0.21 15.29 -15.73
N MET A 20 0.39 15.50 -14.44
CA MET A 20 -0.31 16.55 -13.72
C MET A 20 0.19 17.90 -14.22
N PRO A 21 -0.69 18.87 -14.56
CA PRO A 21 -0.23 20.23 -14.81
C PRO A 21 0.37 20.79 -13.53
N ASP A 22 1.52 21.45 -13.68
CA ASP A 22 2.16 22.25 -12.64
C ASP A 22 1.15 23.21 -12.03
N VAL A 23 0.64 22.88 -10.84
CA VAL A 23 0.04 23.88 -9.98
C VAL A 23 1.22 24.67 -9.43
N ALA A 24 1.56 25.74 -10.12
CA ALA A 24 2.52 26.72 -9.65
C ALA A 24 1.95 27.41 -8.39
N GLN A 25 2.06 26.75 -7.25
CA GLN A 25 2.08 27.46 -5.97
C GLN A 25 3.36 28.29 -5.98
N ALA A 26 3.22 29.59 -5.81
CA ALA A 26 4.33 30.53 -5.69
C ALA A 26 5.31 29.99 -4.65
N GLN A 27 6.43 29.42 -5.14
CA GLN A 27 7.48 28.90 -4.29
C GLN A 27 8.17 30.10 -3.61
N THR A 28 7.80 30.34 -2.35
CA THR A 28 8.72 31.04 -1.44
C THR A 28 10.02 30.26 -1.45
N LYS A 29 11.13 30.91 -1.81
CA LYS A 29 12.47 30.32 -1.72
C LYS A 29 12.61 29.69 -0.33
N VAL A 30 12.65 28.35 -0.28
CA VAL A 30 12.91 27.65 0.97
C VAL A 30 14.37 27.87 1.30
N GLU A 31 14.65 28.73 2.28
CA GLU A 31 16.02 29.06 2.72
C GLU A 31 16.53 28.02 3.74
N GLU A 32 15.63 27.28 4.38
CA GLU A 32 15.94 26.28 5.41
C GLU A 32 15.60 24.87 4.95
N PRO A 33 16.41 23.86 5.37
CA PRO A 33 16.10 22.48 5.09
C PRO A 33 14.82 22.04 5.78
N GLN A 34 14.00 21.26 5.07
CA GLN A 34 12.76 20.68 5.58
C GLN A 34 12.88 19.16 5.67
N LYS A 35 12.21 18.58 6.67
CA LYS A 35 12.16 17.13 6.81
C LYS A 35 11.63 16.47 5.55
N VAL A 36 12.35 15.47 5.07
CA VAL A 36 11.97 14.68 3.90
C VAL A 36 11.12 13.50 4.34
N GLU A 37 9.81 13.69 4.24
CA GLU A 37 8.83 12.64 4.55
C GLU A 37 8.75 11.60 3.41
N THR A 38 8.24 10.41 3.75
CA THR A 38 7.99 9.37 2.74
C THR A 38 6.93 9.82 1.72
N PRO A 39 7.10 9.51 0.41
CA PRO A 39 6.11 9.85 -0.62
C PRO A 39 4.71 9.24 -0.40
N VAL A 40 4.59 8.21 0.43
CA VAL A 40 3.29 7.67 0.86
C VAL A 40 2.50 8.68 1.67
N LYS A 41 3.18 9.52 2.46
CA LYS A 41 2.56 10.59 3.27
C LYS A 41 2.43 11.89 2.48
N VAL A 42 3.54 12.33 1.89
CA VAL A 42 3.61 13.63 1.20
C VAL A 42 4.37 13.45 -0.11
N HIS A 43 3.69 13.59 -1.22
CA HIS A 43 4.32 13.57 -2.53
C HIS A 43 4.84 14.97 -2.88
N GLN A 44 6.13 15.07 -3.20
CA GLN A 44 6.81 16.32 -3.57
C GLN A 44 7.34 16.24 -5.00
N SER A 45 7.64 17.41 -5.61
CA SER A 45 8.23 17.47 -6.95
C SER A 45 9.73 17.11 -6.96
N ALA A 46 10.25 16.70 -8.12
CA ALA A 46 11.67 16.47 -8.30
C ALA A 46 12.51 17.69 -7.91
N GLU A 47 12.06 18.91 -8.25
CA GLU A 47 12.76 20.16 -7.93
C GLU A 47 12.77 20.45 -6.43
N TRP A 48 11.70 20.11 -5.71
CA TRP A 48 11.68 20.20 -4.25
C TRP A 48 12.72 19.24 -3.63
N TYR A 49 12.75 17.99 -4.06
CA TYR A 49 13.75 17.03 -3.57
C TYR A 49 15.18 17.48 -3.89
N LYS A 50 15.43 18.02 -5.07
CA LYS A 50 16.73 18.57 -5.46
C LYS A 50 17.16 19.76 -4.58
N THR A 51 16.20 20.59 -4.19
CA THR A 51 16.43 21.68 -3.24
C THR A 51 16.80 21.14 -1.86
N GLN A 52 16.06 20.16 -1.35
CA GLN A 52 16.36 19.54 -0.07
C GLN A 52 17.70 18.80 -0.09
N GLU A 53 18.04 18.10 -1.17
CA GLU A 53 19.34 17.48 -1.36
C GLU A 53 20.48 18.50 -1.13
N ARG A 54 20.40 19.66 -1.77
CA ARG A 54 21.40 20.74 -1.64
C ARG A 54 21.46 21.29 -0.20
N LEU A 55 20.31 21.54 0.41
CA LEU A 55 20.23 22.14 1.74
C LEU A 55 20.74 21.18 2.83
N TRP A 56 20.30 19.92 2.80
CA TRP A 56 20.76 18.93 3.78
C TRP A 56 22.24 18.58 3.60
N LYS A 57 22.76 18.57 2.34
CA LYS A 57 24.20 18.41 2.12
C LYS A 57 25.01 19.55 2.75
N ALA A 58 24.51 20.79 2.67
CA ALA A 58 25.13 21.92 3.34
C ALA A 58 25.14 21.79 4.87
N GLU A 59 24.10 21.18 5.49
CA GLU A 59 24.09 20.90 6.92
C GLU A 59 25.10 19.80 7.30
N ILE A 60 25.29 18.78 6.48
CA ILE A 60 26.33 17.77 6.65
C ILE A 60 27.73 18.42 6.59
N ASP A 61 27.95 19.32 5.64
CA ASP A 61 29.24 20.01 5.48
C ASP A 61 29.59 20.92 6.69
N LYS A 62 28.57 21.49 7.36
CA LYS A 62 28.72 22.23 8.61
C LYS A 62 28.97 21.33 9.80
N ASN A 63 28.27 20.22 9.88
CA ASN A 63 28.40 19.23 10.97
C ASN A 63 28.25 17.81 10.41
N PRO A 64 29.38 17.14 10.10
CA PRO A 64 29.36 15.76 9.57
C PRO A 64 28.75 14.71 10.50
N GLN A 65 28.56 15.02 11.79
CA GLN A 65 27.93 14.13 12.76
C GLN A 65 26.43 14.36 12.92
N ASN A 66 25.81 15.19 12.11
CA ASN A 66 24.37 15.44 12.16
C ASN A 66 23.59 14.28 11.52
N GLU A 67 23.10 13.35 12.35
CA GLU A 67 22.30 12.19 11.90
C GLU A 67 21.05 12.61 11.09
N GLU A 68 20.37 13.67 11.50
CA GLU A 68 19.16 14.14 10.82
C GLU A 68 19.48 14.62 9.40
N ALA A 69 20.59 15.34 9.25
CA ALA A 69 21.03 15.82 7.94
C ALA A 69 21.35 14.65 6.98
N TRP A 70 22.05 13.64 7.45
CA TRP A 70 22.34 12.45 6.66
C TRP A 70 21.09 11.71 6.23
N GLY A 71 20.15 11.48 7.15
CA GLY A 71 18.90 10.79 6.85
C GLY A 71 18.04 11.51 5.82
N ASN A 72 17.88 12.83 5.96
CA ASN A 72 17.11 13.64 5.03
C ASN A 72 17.81 13.78 3.68
N TYR A 73 19.14 13.91 3.65
CA TYR A 73 19.93 13.94 2.41
C TYR A 73 19.75 12.65 1.61
N TYR A 74 19.90 11.49 2.25
CA TYR A 74 19.68 10.19 1.60
C TYR A 74 18.27 10.06 1.04
N ARG A 75 17.24 10.42 1.83
CA ARG A 75 15.85 10.37 1.40
C ARG A 75 15.58 11.33 0.24
N ALA A 76 16.12 12.53 0.26
CA ALA A 76 15.97 13.50 -0.83
C ALA A 76 16.50 12.94 -2.15
N VAL A 77 17.70 12.37 -2.15
CA VAL A 77 18.32 11.75 -3.34
C VAL A 77 17.49 10.55 -3.81
N ARG A 78 17.10 9.66 -2.89
CA ARG A 78 16.32 8.46 -3.20
C ARG A 78 14.96 8.80 -3.78
N TYR A 79 14.20 9.70 -3.17
CA TYR A 79 12.83 10.02 -3.60
C TYR A 79 12.80 10.88 -4.85
N ARG A 80 13.84 11.69 -5.08
CA ARG A 80 14.02 12.37 -6.36
C ARG A 80 14.11 11.39 -7.53
N SER A 81 14.81 10.26 -7.37
CA SER A 81 14.90 9.23 -8.41
C SER A 81 13.58 8.54 -8.74
N TRP A 82 12.55 8.70 -7.90
CA TRP A 82 11.20 8.23 -8.21
C TRP A 82 10.40 9.23 -9.05
N CYS A 83 10.85 10.49 -9.09
CA CYS A 83 10.20 11.55 -9.86
C CYS A 83 10.85 11.79 -11.21
N GLU A 84 12.15 11.47 -11.35
CA GLU A 84 12.92 11.68 -12.58
C GLU A 84 13.95 10.57 -12.80
N SER A 85 14.37 10.37 -14.06
CA SER A 85 15.39 9.38 -14.39
C SER A 85 16.76 9.80 -13.88
N MET A 86 17.38 8.97 -13.04
CA MET A 86 18.72 9.15 -12.49
C MET A 86 19.54 7.86 -12.72
N PRO A 87 20.25 7.74 -13.87
CA PRO A 87 20.97 6.49 -14.23
C PRO A 87 22.04 6.08 -13.22
N ASP A 88 22.62 7.03 -12.50
CA ASP A 88 23.71 6.86 -11.52
C ASP A 88 23.18 6.69 -10.06
N ILE A 89 21.88 6.55 -9.86
CA ILE A 89 21.26 6.59 -8.53
C ILE A 89 21.86 5.56 -7.56
N ASN A 90 22.12 4.35 -8.01
CA ASN A 90 22.68 3.31 -7.14
C ASN A 90 24.11 3.66 -6.69
N GLU A 91 24.93 4.21 -7.56
CA GLU A 91 26.28 4.64 -7.25
C GLU A 91 26.29 5.81 -6.25
N ARG A 92 25.37 6.77 -6.47
CA ARG A 92 25.19 7.92 -5.56
C ARG A 92 24.73 7.50 -4.17
N LEU A 93 23.70 6.66 -4.08
CA LEU A 93 23.20 6.17 -2.78
C LEU A 93 24.25 5.32 -2.06
N ASN A 94 25.02 4.50 -2.80
CA ASN A 94 26.14 3.75 -2.22
C ASN A 94 27.18 4.69 -1.60
N ALA A 95 27.63 5.70 -2.34
CA ALA A 95 28.59 6.68 -1.83
C ALA A 95 28.07 7.42 -0.59
N ILE A 96 26.78 7.79 -0.55
CA ILE A 96 26.18 8.43 0.61
C ILE A 96 26.21 7.50 1.84
N VAL A 97 25.87 6.22 1.67
CA VAL A 97 25.88 5.25 2.78
C VAL A 97 27.30 4.96 3.27
N GLU A 98 28.28 4.85 2.36
CA GLU A 98 29.70 4.70 2.72
C GLU A 98 30.24 5.90 3.53
N ASP A 99 29.96 7.12 3.09
CA ASP A 99 30.39 8.34 3.79
C ASP A 99 29.65 8.53 5.13
N MET A 100 28.36 8.20 5.17
CA MET A 100 27.57 8.15 6.41
C MET A 100 28.18 7.17 7.41
N GLY A 101 28.58 5.97 6.96
CA GLY A 101 29.20 4.97 7.80
C GLY A 101 30.55 5.40 8.41
N LYS A 102 31.28 6.30 7.74
CA LYS A 102 32.51 6.92 8.28
C LYS A 102 32.21 8.04 9.28
N ALA A 103 31.17 8.83 8.99
CA ALA A 103 30.85 10.05 9.77
C ALA A 103 30.04 9.72 11.03
N ILE A 104 29.04 8.86 10.94
CA ILE A 104 28.10 8.52 12.01
C ILE A 104 27.96 6.98 12.20
N PRO A 105 29.06 6.27 12.41
CA PRO A 105 29.01 4.82 12.64
C PRO A 105 28.13 4.50 13.85
N ASP A 106 27.52 3.32 13.86
CA ASP A 106 26.73 2.81 14.99
C ASP A 106 25.54 3.71 15.42
N THR A 107 25.00 4.52 14.50
CA THR A 107 23.81 5.33 14.74
C THR A 107 22.54 4.68 14.17
N TYR A 108 21.40 5.08 14.73
CA TYR A 108 20.09 4.69 14.19
C TYR A 108 19.96 5.00 12.69
N THR A 109 20.31 6.23 12.31
CA THR A 109 20.20 6.71 10.92
C THR A 109 21.07 5.90 9.98
N MET A 110 22.32 5.59 10.38
CA MET A 110 23.20 4.75 9.57
C MET A 110 22.59 3.37 9.32
N TYR A 111 22.09 2.70 10.35
CA TYR A 111 21.52 1.36 10.22
C TYR A 111 20.29 1.33 9.31
N ILE A 112 19.43 2.34 9.40
CA ILE A 112 18.22 2.42 8.57
C ILE A 112 18.54 2.73 7.11
N MET A 113 19.44 3.69 6.85
CA MET A 113 19.78 4.04 5.47
C MET A 113 20.54 2.91 4.78
N ASP A 114 21.40 2.19 5.50
CA ASP A 114 22.06 0.99 4.97
C ASP A 114 21.05 -0.14 4.66
N TYR A 115 20.03 -0.32 5.53
CA TYR A 115 18.93 -1.23 5.25
C TYR A 115 18.16 -0.82 3.99
N TYR A 116 17.76 0.45 3.87
CA TYR A 116 17.05 0.92 2.68
C TYR A 116 17.89 0.84 1.40
N HIS A 117 19.19 0.99 1.51
CA HIS A 117 20.09 0.90 0.36
C HIS A 117 20.27 -0.54 -0.10
N LYS A 118 20.52 -1.46 0.80
CA LYS A 118 20.70 -2.88 0.50
C LYS A 118 19.40 -3.58 0.08
N GLY A 119 18.29 -3.20 0.71
CA GLY A 119 16.94 -3.59 0.31
C GLY A 119 16.65 -5.09 0.36
N ASP A 120 17.37 -5.86 1.19
CA ASP A 120 17.22 -7.30 1.24
C ASP A 120 17.35 -7.86 2.68
N VAL A 121 17.14 -9.17 2.81
CA VAL A 121 17.27 -9.89 4.09
C VAL A 121 18.68 -9.83 4.69
N ASN A 122 19.71 -9.53 3.90
CA ASN A 122 21.08 -9.42 4.40
C ASN A 122 21.28 -8.13 5.21
N ALA A 123 20.43 -7.13 5.01
CA ALA A 123 20.40 -5.89 5.80
C ALA A 123 19.58 -6.01 7.08
N ALA A 124 18.87 -7.10 7.29
CA ALA A 124 18.03 -7.34 8.47
C ALA A 124 18.75 -7.14 9.82
N PRO A 125 20.04 -7.51 10.00
CA PRO A 125 20.75 -7.21 11.25
C PRO A 125 20.79 -5.72 11.57
N ASN A 126 20.93 -4.85 10.56
CA ASN A 126 20.94 -3.39 10.74
C ASN A 126 19.56 -2.86 11.10
N MET A 127 18.50 -3.34 10.46
CA MET A 127 17.13 -3.00 10.85
C MET A 127 16.84 -3.41 12.30
N LYS A 128 17.22 -4.60 12.72
CA LYS A 128 17.05 -5.06 14.12
C LYS A 128 17.77 -4.15 15.11
N LYS A 129 19.02 -3.75 14.81
CA LYS A 129 19.77 -2.81 15.65
C LYS A 129 19.05 -1.45 15.73
N ALA A 130 18.58 -0.91 14.61
CA ALA A 130 17.87 0.35 14.59
C ALA A 130 16.60 0.30 15.45
N ILE A 131 15.81 -0.76 15.35
CA ILE A 131 14.60 -0.94 16.18
C ILE A 131 14.95 -1.07 17.66
N GLN A 132 16.02 -1.79 18.01
CA GLN A 132 16.49 -1.85 19.40
C GLN A 132 16.91 -0.49 19.95
N MET A 133 17.48 0.38 19.10
CA MET A 133 17.88 1.75 19.52
C MET A 133 16.67 2.67 19.68
N ARG A 134 15.63 2.52 18.87
CA ARG A 134 14.41 3.37 18.90
C ARG A 134 13.16 2.50 18.73
N PRO A 135 12.79 1.68 19.73
CA PRO A 135 11.72 0.68 19.61
C PRO A 135 10.34 1.29 19.37
N ASP A 136 10.11 2.53 19.78
CA ASP A 136 8.83 3.22 19.61
C ASP A 136 8.79 4.10 18.34
N ASN A 137 9.81 4.02 17.48
CA ASN A 137 9.81 4.77 16.24
C ASN A 137 8.96 4.06 15.17
N VAL A 138 7.71 4.50 15.05
CA VAL A 138 6.71 3.97 14.09
C VAL A 138 7.13 4.07 12.62
N GLU A 139 8.10 4.93 12.30
CA GLU A 139 8.58 5.09 10.91
C GLU A 139 9.15 3.79 10.34
N MET A 140 9.69 2.93 11.20
CA MET A 140 10.29 1.65 10.82
C MET A 140 9.33 0.46 10.84
N TYR A 141 8.14 0.63 11.39
CA TYR A 141 7.21 -0.49 11.53
C TYR A 141 6.78 -1.12 10.19
N PRO A 142 6.53 -0.37 9.10
CA PRO A 142 6.21 -0.97 7.80
C PRO A 142 7.29 -1.94 7.31
N ASP A 143 8.55 -1.50 7.37
CA ASP A 143 9.70 -2.32 6.93
C ASP A 143 9.89 -3.53 7.85
N TYR A 144 9.72 -3.33 9.15
CA TYR A 144 9.86 -4.40 10.12
C TYR A 144 8.75 -5.44 9.98
N VAL A 145 7.51 -5.04 9.82
CA VAL A 145 6.40 -5.95 9.53
C VAL A 145 6.66 -6.74 8.24
N SER A 146 7.11 -6.07 7.18
CA SER A 146 7.48 -6.74 5.93
C SER A 146 8.57 -7.80 6.12
N TYR A 147 9.56 -7.52 6.96
CA TYR A 147 10.58 -8.48 7.33
C TYR A 147 10.00 -9.65 8.12
N LEU A 148 9.18 -9.37 9.14
CA LEU A 148 8.55 -10.39 9.99
C LEU A 148 7.60 -11.30 9.20
N MET A 149 6.87 -10.77 8.23
CA MET A 149 6.07 -11.55 7.29
C MET A 149 6.92 -12.56 6.49
N GLN A 150 8.18 -12.24 6.20
CA GLN A 150 9.10 -13.13 5.47
C GLN A 150 9.82 -14.13 6.38
N THR A 151 9.95 -13.84 7.65
CA THR A 151 10.64 -14.72 8.62
C THR A 151 9.68 -15.60 9.41
N GLY A 152 8.39 -15.30 9.39
CA GLY A 152 7.35 -16.07 10.08
C GLY A 152 7.34 -15.87 11.60
N ASP A 153 7.93 -14.79 12.11
CA ASP A 153 7.86 -14.45 13.55
C ASP A 153 6.52 -13.76 13.84
N GLU A 154 5.47 -14.55 13.95
CA GLU A 154 4.10 -14.07 14.09
C GLU A 154 3.85 -13.36 15.43
N GLU A 155 4.49 -13.82 16.52
CA GLU A 155 4.33 -13.22 17.85
C GLU A 155 4.88 -11.79 17.87
N LEU A 156 6.10 -11.62 17.36
CA LEU A 156 6.73 -10.30 17.28
C LEU A 156 6.00 -9.39 16.28
N MET A 157 5.52 -9.96 15.16
CA MET A 157 4.73 -9.20 14.19
C MET A 157 3.42 -8.68 14.82
N ALA A 158 2.75 -9.50 15.61
CA ALA A 158 1.54 -9.09 16.32
C ALA A 158 1.82 -7.95 17.32
N ASP A 159 2.89 -8.04 18.09
CA ASP A 159 3.30 -6.97 19.02
C ASP A 159 3.57 -5.65 18.29
N ILE A 160 4.34 -5.68 17.21
CA ILE A 160 4.65 -4.47 16.41
C ILE A 160 3.39 -3.87 15.78
N LEU A 161 2.50 -4.70 15.24
CA LEU A 161 1.24 -4.22 14.66
C LEU A 161 0.31 -3.61 15.72
N LYS A 162 0.22 -4.18 16.92
CA LYS A 162 -0.51 -3.59 18.05
C LYS A 162 0.06 -2.23 18.47
N ARG A 163 1.37 -2.12 18.59
CA ARG A 163 2.03 -0.84 18.88
C ARG A 163 1.77 0.19 17.78
N TRP A 164 1.89 -0.22 16.52
CA TRP A 164 1.63 0.67 15.38
C TRP A 164 0.20 1.17 15.37
N TYR A 165 -0.77 0.27 15.54
CA TYR A 165 -2.17 0.65 15.65
C TYR A 165 -2.39 1.65 16.80
N ASN A 166 -1.89 1.34 18.00
CA ASN A 166 -2.07 2.16 19.20
C ASN A 166 -1.36 3.51 19.14
N SER A 167 -0.34 3.67 18.29
CA SER A 167 0.32 4.95 18.07
C SER A 167 -0.59 6.01 17.44
N GLY A 168 -1.70 5.61 16.80
CA GLY A 168 -2.61 6.50 16.10
C GLY A 168 -2.01 7.20 14.87
N THR A 169 -0.83 6.78 14.41
CA THR A 169 -0.12 7.42 13.28
C THR A 169 -0.56 6.92 11.91
N TYR A 170 -1.29 5.80 11.86
CA TYR A 170 -1.80 5.26 10.59
C TYR A 170 -3.10 5.96 10.18
N SER A 171 -3.37 5.98 8.87
CA SER A 171 -4.54 6.63 8.29
C SER A 171 -5.86 6.04 8.81
N PRO A 172 -6.72 6.84 9.45
CA PRO A 172 -8.04 6.39 9.88
C PRO A 172 -8.92 5.93 8.70
N SER A 173 -8.83 6.61 7.56
CA SER A 173 -9.61 6.26 6.36
C SER A 173 -9.18 4.91 5.79
N LEU A 174 -7.87 4.62 5.75
CA LEU A 174 -7.37 3.32 5.28
C LEU A 174 -7.76 2.18 6.22
N LEU A 175 -7.79 2.41 7.54
CA LEU A 175 -8.28 1.43 8.50
C LEU A 175 -9.77 1.14 8.32
N ASN A 176 -10.61 2.18 8.13
CA ASN A 176 -12.03 2.00 7.87
C ASN A 176 -12.28 1.30 6.53
N TYR A 177 -11.51 1.63 5.49
CA TYR A 177 -11.59 0.94 4.21
C TYR A 177 -11.26 -0.55 4.35
N ALA A 178 -10.16 -0.88 5.04
CA ALA A 178 -9.76 -2.26 5.29
C ALA A 178 -10.79 -3.03 6.14
N TYR A 179 -11.37 -2.39 7.17
CA TYR A 179 -12.48 -2.96 7.92
C TYR A 179 -13.66 -3.31 6.99
N ASN A 180 -14.04 -2.41 6.10
CA ASN A 180 -15.15 -2.64 5.17
C ASN A 180 -14.84 -3.76 4.17
N GLU A 181 -13.60 -3.87 3.67
CA GLU A 181 -13.23 -5.03 2.85
C GLU A 181 -13.40 -6.33 3.63
N LEU A 182 -12.83 -6.43 4.84
CA LEU A 182 -12.83 -7.65 5.65
C LEU A 182 -14.22 -8.01 6.14
N SER A 183 -15.03 -7.03 6.59
CA SER A 183 -16.41 -7.25 7.06
C SER A 183 -17.36 -7.72 5.94
N GLY A 184 -17.02 -7.44 4.69
CA GLY A 184 -17.78 -7.88 3.52
C GLY A 184 -17.50 -9.33 3.09
N MET A 185 -16.56 -10.02 3.74
CA MET A 185 -16.10 -11.34 3.36
C MET A 185 -16.73 -12.45 4.18
N LYS A 186 -16.64 -13.67 3.66
CA LYS A 186 -16.98 -14.87 4.43
C LYS A 186 -15.86 -15.18 5.43
N ALA A 187 -16.26 -15.70 6.59
CA ALA A 187 -15.32 -16.24 7.57
C ALA A 187 -14.41 -17.33 6.96
N ASN A 188 -13.21 -17.46 7.50
CA ASN A 188 -12.21 -18.45 7.07
C ASN A 188 -11.81 -18.36 5.60
N SER A 189 -11.84 -17.18 4.99
CA SER A 189 -11.50 -16.96 3.59
C SER A 189 -10.09 -16.39 3.39
N ILE A 190 -9.73 -16.23 2.13
CA ILE A 190 -8.47 -15.61 1.70
C ILE A 190 -8.79 -14.31 1.00
N ILE A 191 -7.96 -13.28 1.21
CA ILE A 191 -7.92 -12.09 0.38
C ILE A 191 -6.54 -11.87 -0.21
N PHE A 192 -6.46 -11.76 -1.54
CA PHE A 192 -5.29 -11.25 -2.24
C PHE A 192 -5.27 -9.73 -2.22
N VAL A 193 -4.13 -9.17 -1.86
CA VAL A 193 -3.84 -7.73 -1.88
C VAL A 193 -2.50 -7.49 -2.57
N SER A 194 -2.24 -6.27 -3.02
CA SER A 194 -0.96 -5.89 -3.61
C SER A 194 -0.50 -4.55 -3.08
N GLY A 195 0.75 -4.50 -2.62
CA GLY A 195 1.39 -3.31 -2.06
C GLY A 195 1.15 -3.10 -0.56
N ASP A 196 1.84 -2.10 -0.03
CA ASP A 196 1.97 -1.87 1.41
C ASP A 196 0.66 -1.44 2.08
N SER A 197 0.05 -0.36 1.58
CA SER A 197 -1.16 0.20 2.20
C SER A 197 -2.34 -0.78 2.24
N PRO A 198 -2.66 -1.54 1.18
CA PRO A 198 -3.69 -2.57 1.24
C PRO A 198 -3.37 -3.72 2.19
N THR A 199 -2.08 -4.05 2.34
CA THR A 199 -1.63 -5.12 3.24
C THR A 199 -1.67 -4.65 4.70
N PHE A 200 -0.95 -3.57 5.01
CA PHE A 200 -0.79 -3.12 6.39
C PHE A 200 -2.09 -2.65 7.02
N SER A 201 -2.97 -1.98 6.27
CA SER A 201 -4.28 -1.57 6.81
C SER A 201 -5.10 -2.76 7.31
N LYS A 202 -5.08 -3.90 6.60
CA LYS A 202 -5.78 -5.12 7.02
C LYS A 202 -5.11 -5.77 8.22
N LEU A 203 -3.77 -5.90 8.20
CA LEU A 203 -3.03 -6.45 9.33
C LEU A 203 -3.22 -5.60 10.60
N LEU A 204 -3.25 -4.26 10.46
CA LEU A 204 -3.54 -3.37 11.58
C LEU A 204 -4.96 -3.53 12.12
N VAL A 205 -5.96 -3.79 11.28
CA VAL A 205 -7.32 -4.12 11.73
C VAL A 205 -7.34 -5.47 12.42
N GLN A 206 -6.67 -6.47 11.88
CA GLN A 206 -6.62 -7.82 12.47
C GLN A 206 -5.92 -7.81 13.82
N TYR A 207 -4.67 -7.40 13.87
CA TYR A 207 -3.84 -7.48 15.09
C TYR A 207 -4.05 -6.30 16.06
N GLY A 208 -4.42 -5.12 15.56
CA GLY A 208 -4.66 -3.95 16.39
C GLY A 208 -6.03 -3.93 17.06
N LYS A 209 -7.01 -4.60 16.45
CA LYS A 209 -8.39 -4.65 16.95
C LYS A 209 -8.85 -6.06 17.29
N ASP A 210 -8.04 -7.07 17.06
CA ASP A 210 -8.38 -8.48 17.21
C ASP A 210 -9.69 -8.84 16.44
N LEU A 211 -9.78 -8.38 15.15
CA LEU A 211 -10.93 -8.58 14.28
C LEU A 211 -10.54 -9.37 13.03
N PHE A 212 -11.43 -10.25 12.54
CA PHE A 212 -11.26 -10.98 11.27
C PHE A 212 -9.96 -11.82 11.20
N GLU A 213 -9.49 -12.35 12.32
CA GLU A 213 -8.24 -13.13 12.43
C GLU A 213 -8.29 -14.43 11.62
N ASP A 214 -9.48 -14.89 11.30
CA ASP A 214 -9.76 -16.09 10.49
C ASP A 214 -9.59 -15.84 8.96
N ILE A 215 -9.36 -14.61 8.53
CA ILE A 215 -9.13 -14.25 7.14
C ILE A 215 -7.64 -14.19 6.84
N ASP A 216 -7.18 -15.01 5.89
CA ASP A 216 -5.79 -14.96 5.43
C ASP A 216 -5.56 -13.78 4.47
N VAL A 217 -4.83 -12.77 4.91
CA VAL A 217 -4.36 -11.66 4.06
C VAL A 217 -3.07 -12.09 3.37
N ILE A 218 -3.08 -12.16 2.03
CA ILE A 218 -1.94 -12.58 1.22
C ILE A 218 -1.51 -11.43 0.31
N CYS A 219 -0.31 -10.89 0.57
CA CYS A 219 0.30 -9.87 -0.25
C CYS A 219 0.98 -10.50 -1.48
N ILE A 220 0.37 -10.35 -2.65
CA ILE A 220 0.85 -10.98 -3.89
C ILE A 220 2.22 -10.46 -4.31
N SER A 221 2.51 -9.18 -4.10
CA SER A 221 3.85 -8.65 -4.39
C SER A 221 4.94 -9.30 -3.52
N MET A 222 4.62 -9.72 -2.30
CA MET A 222 5.56 -10.44 -1.43
C MET A 222 5.71 -11.93 -1.78
N MET A 223 4.77 -12.53 -2.52
CA MET A 223 4.88 -13.93 -2.99
C MET A 223 6.10 -14.16 -3.90
N TRP A 224 6.70 -13.10 -4.41
CA TRP A 224 7.98 -13.17 -5.13
C TRP A 224 9.18 -13.52 -4.22
N ALA A 225 9.09 -13.22 -2.93
CA ALA A 225 10.07 -13.68 -1.94
C ALA A 225 9.80 -15.14 -1.58
N SER A 226 10.80 -16.01 -1.82
CA SER A 226 10.67 -17.47 -1.62
C SER A 226 10.26 -17.84 -0.20
N ASN A 227 10.80 -17.15 0.81
CA ASN A 227 10.48 -17.43 2.21
C ASN A 227 9.00 -17.12 2.52
N TYR A 228 8.51 -15.93 2.12
CA TYR A 228 7.11 -15.57 2.33
C TYR A 228 6.17 -16.54 1.61
N ARG A 229 6.46 -16.86 0.35
CA ARG A 229 5.66 -17.82 -0.44
C ARG A 229 5.56 -19.17 0.25
N LYS A 230 6.69 -19.70 0.76
CA LYS A 230 6.72 -20.95 1.50
C LYS A 230 5.88 -20.90 2.77
N LEU A 231 6.02 -19.85 3.57
CA LEU A 231 5.19 -19.63 4.78
C LEU A 231 3.69 -19.55 4.46
N VAL A 232 3.32 -18.92 3.37
CA VAL A 232 1.92 -18.88 2.90
C VAL A 232 1.42 -20.29 2.55
N CYS A 233 2.20 -21.07 1.80
CA CYS A 233 1.81 -22.44 1.44
C CYS A 233 1.70 -23.33 2.69
N GLU A 234 2.64 -23.24 3.63
CA GLU A 234 2.60 -23.96 4.90
C GLU A 234 1.36 -23.58 5.72
N ARG A 235 1.08 -22.30 5.91
CA ARG A 235 -0.10 -21.79 6.64
C ARG A 235 -1.42 -22.27 6.04
N LEU A 236 -1.51 -22.29 4.72
CA LEU A 236 -2.70 -22.77 4.00
C LEU A 236 -2.75 -24.30 3.89
N SER A 237 -1.69 -25.02 4.30
CA SER A 237 -1.54 -26.46 4.13
C SER A 237 -1.73 -26.91 2.68
N ILE A 238 -1.12 -26.17 1.74
CA ILE A 238 -1.11 -26.46 0.30
C ILE A 238 0.32 -26.80 -0.16
N PRO A 239 0.48 -27.49 -1.31
CA PRO A 239 1.79 -27.76 -1.86
C PRO A 239 2.58 -26.48 -2.13
N ASP A 240 3.92 -26.54 -1.98
CA ASP A 240 4.79 -25.44 -2.39
C ASP A 240 4.58 -25.10 -3.86
N PHE A 241 4.73 -23.83 -4.17
CA PHE A 241 4.72 -23.36 -5.55
C PHE A 241 6.12 -23.47 -6.15
N GLU A 242 6.18 -23.84 -7.43
CA GLU A 242 7.42 -23.97 -8.18
C GLU A 242 8.36 -22.74 -8.01
N PRO A 243 9.69 -22.97 -8.00
CA PRO A 243 10.64 -21.87 -7.93
C PRO A 243 10.43 -20.83 -9.04
N ILE A 244 10.70 -19.58 -8.73
CA ILE A 244 10.57 -18.49 -9.70
C ILE A 244 11.52 -18.73 -10.88
N PRO A 245 11.03 -18.83 -12.12
CA PRO A 245 11.85 -18.98 -13.29
C PRO A 245 12.65 -17.69 -13.57
N GLN A 246 13.51 -17.74 -14.55
CA GLN A 246 14.14 -16.52 -15.03
C GLN A 246 13.09 -15.68 -15.79
N ILE A 247 12.74 -14.53 -15.26
CA ILE A 247 11.78 -13.59 -15.86
C ILE A 247 12.52 -12.57 -16.71
N SER A 248 12.08 -12.38 -17.93
CA SER A 248 12.70 -11.50 -18.92
C SER A 248 11.80 -10.32 -19.34
N SER A 249 10.50 -10.38 -19.04
CA SER A 249 9.54 -9.34 -19.39
C SER A 249 8.47 -9.13 -18.31
N GLN A 250 7.78 -7.99 -18.36
CA GLN A 250 6.64 -7.72 -17.49
C GLN A 250 5.50 -8.72 -17.74
N GLU A 251 5.24 -9.09 -18.98
CA GLU A 251 4.22 -10.07 -19.32
C GLU A 251 4.48 -11.44 -18.67
N GLU A 252 5.74 -11.90 -18.68
CA GLU A 252 6.12 -13.13 -17.97
C GLU A 252 5.92 -12.99 -16.45
N ALA A 253 6.26 -11.84 -15.88
CA ALA A 253 6.03 -11.56 -14.46
C ALA A 253 4.55 -11.59 -14.10
N ASP A 254 3.71 -10.94 -14.89
CA ASP A 254 2.26 -10.93 -14.70
C ASP A 254 1.67 -12.33 -14.78
N LYS A 255 2.04 -13.07 -15.82
CA LYS A 255 1.62 -14.47 -15.99
C LYS A 255 2.04 -15.36 -14.82
N TYR A 256 3.25 -15.19 -14.32
CA TYR A 256 3.75 -15.96 -13.18
C TYR A 256 2.99 -15.60 -11.91
N THR A 257 2.71 -14.32 -11.72
CA THR A 257 1.86 -13.82 -10.61
C THR A 257 0.47 -14.44 -10.66
N ASP A 258 -0.16 -14.50 -11.84
CA ASP A 258 -1.44 -15.17 -12.03
C ASP A 258 -1.37 -16.66 -11.69
N GLN A 259 -0.28 -17.34 -12.07
CA GLN A 259 -0.06 -18.75 -11.74
C GLN A 259 0.06 -18.98 -10.24
N MET A 260 0.73 -18.11 -9.50
CA MET A 260 0.80 -18.19 -8.03
C MET A 260 -0.59 -18.09 -7.40
N MET A 261 -1.42 -17.15 -7.83
CA MET A 261 -2.79 -16.99 -7.33
C MET A 261 -3.66 -18.19 -7.69
N LEU A 262 -3.59 -18.68 -8.94
CA LEU A 262 -4.31 -19.88 -9.40
C LEU A 262 -3.89 -21.12 -8.63
N HIS A 263 -2.62 -21.26 -8.28
CA HIS A 263 -2.14 -22.35 -7.45
C HIS A 263 -2.81 -22.36 -6.08
N ILE A 264 -2.86 -21.20 -5.40
CA ILE A 264 -3.55 -21.05 -4.12
C ILE A 264 -5.05 -21.36 -4.28
N ILE A 265 -5.73 -20.78 -5.28
CA ILE A 265 -7.16 -20.99 -5.54
C ILE A 265 -7.45 -22.48 -5.73
N LYS A 266 -6.61 -23.19 -6.47
CA LYS A 266 -6.80 -24.61 -6.82
C LYS A 266 -6.62 -25.55 -5.63
N HIS A 267 -5.70 -25.24 -4.71
CA HIS A 267 -5.32 -26.17 -3.67
C HIS A 267 -5.87 -25.80 -2.29
N THR A 268 -6.33 -24.56 -2.09
CA THR A 268 -6.87 -24.14 -0.80
C THR A 268 -8.17 -24.88 -0.45
N ARG A 269 -8.37 -25.13 0.84
CA ARG A 269 -9.62 -25.63 1.41
C ARG A 269 -10.49 -24.52 2.00
N ARG A 270 -10.08 -23.26 1.89
CA ARG A 270 -10.83 -22.12 2.36
C ARG A 270 -12.14 -21.97 1.60
N PRO A 271 -13.24 -21.56 2.23
CA PRO A 271 -14.59 -21.54 1.62
C PRO A 271 -14.76 -20.48 0.53
N ALA A 272 -13.87 -19.46 0.49
CA ALA A 272 -13.87 -18.43 -0.52
C ALA A 272 -12.48 -17.79 -0.67
N VAL A 273 -12.21 -17.32 -1.89
CA VAL A 273 -11.03 -16.51 -2.21
C VAL A 273 -11.50 -15.20 -2.80
N TYR A 274 -10.96 -14.13 -2.28
CA TYR A 274 -11.26 -12.75 -2.67
C TYR A 274 -10.03 -12.04 -3.20
N PHE A 275 -10.29 -11.03 -4.00
CA PHE A 275 -9.33 -10.03 -4.45
C PHE A 275 -9.78 -8.67 -3.95
N SER A 276 -8.88 -7.87 -3.45
CA SER A 276 -9.17 -6.47 -3.14
C SER A 276 -9.60 -5.74 -4.40
N ALA A 277 -10.61 -4.88 -4.33
CA ALA A 277 -11.03 -4.04 -5.45
C ALA A 277 -9.94 -3.06 -5.93
N LEU A 278 -8.88 -2.89 -5.13
CA LEU A 278 -7.69 -2.11 -5.50
C LEU A 278 -6.78 -2.80 -6.52
N MET A 279 -7.00 -4.11 -6.77
CA MET A 279 -6.21 -4.90 -7.70
C MET A 279 -6.83 -4.88 -9.10
N ASN A 280 -6.02 -4.59 -10.11
CA ASN A 280 -6.43 -4.76 -11.51
C ASN A 280 -6.02 -6.16 -11.99
N MET A 281 -7.00 -7.05 -12.19
CA MET A 281 -6.79 -8.46 -12.48
C MET A 281 -7.50 -8.89 -13.78
N PRO A 282 -7.02 -8.44 -14.96
CA PRO A 282 -7.70 -8.69 -16.23
C PRO A 282 -7.82 -10.18 -16.57
N SER A 283 -6.86 -11.00 -16.16
CA SER A 283 -6.86 -12.46 -16.40
C SER A 283 -7.97 -13.19 -15.64
N PHE A 284 -8.53 -12.59 -14.60
CA PHE A 284 -9.58 -13.18 -13.76
C PHE A 284 -10.95 -12.53 -13.96
N LYS A 285 -11.07 -11.52 -14.82
CA LYS A 285 -12.26 -10.66 -14.93
C LYS A 285 -13.58 -11.42 -15.06
N ASP A 286 -13.58 -12.55 -15.80
CA ASP A 286 -14.79 -13.34 -16.07
C ASP A 286 -15.19 -14.26 -14.89
N LYS A 287 -14.33 -14.36 -13.86
CA LYS A 287 -14.53 -15.19 -12.66
C LYS A 287 -14.56 -14.36 -11.37
N LEU A 288 -14.44 -13.03 -11.47
CA LEU A 288 -14.50 -12.12 -10.35
C LEU A 288 -15.86 -11.44 -10.24
N TYR A 289 -16.54 -11.63 -9.13
CA TYR A 289 -17.85 -11.08 -8.85
C TYR A 289 -17.76 -10.11 -7.68
N SER A 290 -18.08 -8.84 -7.93
CA SER A 290 -18.00 -7.78 -6.91
C SER A 290 -19.06 -7.97 -5.82
N GLU A 291 -18.62 -8.17 -4.58
CA GLU A 291 -19.45 -8.19 -3.38
C GLU A 291 -19.36 -6.85 -2.59
N GLY A 292 -18.90 -5.79 -3.22
CA GLY A 292 -18.61 -4.47 -2.67
C GLY A 292 -17.17 -4.09 -2.94
N LEU A 293 -16.38 -3.80 -1.90
CA LEU A 293 -14.96 -3.47 -2.02
C LEU A 293 -14.06 -4.69 -2.24
N VAL A 294 -14.63 -5.88 -2.30
CA VAL A 294 -13.94 -7.12 -2.60
C VAL A 294 -14.57 -7.83 -3.81
N MET A 295 -13.73 -8.52 -4.56
CA MET A 295 -14.11 -9.30 -5.73
C MET A 295 -13.94 -10.78 -5.40
N ARG A 296 -15.04 -11.54 -5.27
CA ARG A 296 -14.97 -12.97 -4.99
C ARG A 296 -14.69 -13.76 -6.25
N TYR A 297 -13.74 -14.68 -6.18
CA TYR A 297 -13.51 -15.65 -7.23
C TYR A 297 -14.62 -16.73 -7.22
N SER A 298 -15.21 -17.01 -8.37
CA SER A 298 -16.19 -18.08 -8.54
C SER A 298 -16.16 -18.63 -9.95
N GLU A 299 -16.19 -19.95 -10.09
CA GLU A 299 -16.31 -20.63 -11.39
C GLU A 299 -17.73 -20.50 -12.00
N LYS A 300 -18.71 -20.12 -11.19
CA LYS A 300 -20.10 -20.00 -11.62
C LYS A 300 -20.70 -18.67 -11.17
N PRO A 301 -21.54 -18.05 -11.98
CA PRO A 301 -22.31 -16.87 -11.59
C PRO A 301 -23.20 -17.18 -10.38
N TYR A 302 -23.42 -16.17 -9.54
CA TYR A 302 -24.34 -16.18 -8.41
C TYR A 302 -24.88 -14.76 -8.16
N ASP A 303 -25.86 -14.62 -7.28
CA ASP A 303 -26.43 -13.32 -6.92
C ASP A 303 -25.48 -12.53 -6.00
N ASN A 304 -24.43 -11.95 -6.61
CA ASN A 304 -23.47 -11.09 -5.91
C ASN A 304 -24.05 -9.71 -5.59
N LEU A 305 -25.10 -9.26 -6.29
CA LEU A 305 -25.72 -7.97 -6.04
C LEU A 305 -26.45 -7.96 -4.68
N ALA A 306 -27.13 -9.05 -4.31
CA ALA A 306 -27.75 -9.20 -2.99
C ALA A 306 -26.71 -9.13 -1.87
N ILE A 307 -25.54 -9.76 -2.05
CA ILE A 307 -24.44 -9.71 -1.09
C ILE A 307 -23.85 -8.29 -1.02
N LYS A 308 -23.60 -7.66 -2.17
CA LYS A 308 -23.11 -6.27 -2.22
C LYS A 308 -24.06 -5.32 -1.50
N ARG A 309 -25.38 -5.47 -1.69
CA ARG A 309 -26.38 -4.68 -0.99
C ARG A 309 -26.30 -4.88 0.52
N LYS A 310 -26.26 -6.14 0.98
CA LYS A 310 -26.13 -6.45 2.40
C LYS A 310 -24.86 -5.84 2.99
N ASN A 311 -23.72 -5.96 2.31
CA ASN A 311 -22.46 -5.39 2.77
C ASN A 311 -22.57 -3.88 2.93
N PHE A 312 -23.13 -3.19 1.97
CA PHE A 312 -23.30 -1.73 2.03
C PHE A 312 -24.28 -1.28 3.10
N GLU A 313 -25.43 -1.97 3.23
CA GLU A 313 -26.50 -1.56 4.12
C GLU A 313 -26.28 -1.96 5.60
N GLU A 314 -25.55 -3.07 5.85
CA GLU A 314 -25.47 -3.68 7.18
C GLU A 314 -24.04 -3.80 7.74
N ASN A 315 -23.03 -4.02 6.88
CA ASN A 315 -21.70 -4.38 7.34
C ASN A 315 -20.70 -3.20 7.30
N TYR A 316 -20.86 -2.28 6.34
CA TYR A 316 -19.87 -1.23 6.07
C TYR A 316 -20.05 -0.02 6.98
N LEU A 317 -18.95 0.45 7.53
CA LEU A 317 -18.86 1.73 8.21
C LEU A 317 -18.59 2.81 7.14
N THR A 318 -19.62 3.61 6.80
CA THR A 318 -19.51 4.62 5.74
C THR A 318 -19.50 6.06 6.24
N ASP A 319 -19.66 6.28 7.55
CA ASP A 319 -19.74 7.62 8.14
C ASP A 319 -18.46 8.43 7.94
N TYR A 320 -17.29 7.78 8.00
CA TYR A 320 -16.00 8.43 7.77
C TYR A 320 -15.85 9.03 6.36
N LEU A 321 -16.62 8.54 5.37
CA LEU A 321 -16.68 9.10 4.01
C LEU A 321 -17.50 10.40 3.95
N ARG A 322 -18.29 10.66 4.99
CA ARG A 322 -19.13 11.86 5.12
C ARG A 322 -18.47 12.88 6.02
N GLU A 323 -17.96 12.44 7.15
CA GLU A 323 -17.32 13.28 8.15
C GLU A 323 -16.19 12.53 8.83
N ASN A 324 -15.00 13.08 8.78
CA ASN A 324 -13.83 12.51 9.44
C ASN A 324 -13.39 13.41 10.59
N PHE A 325 -13.55 12.94 11.81
CA PHE A 325 -13.19 13.68 13.02
C PHE A 325 -11.71 13.52 13.41
N LEU A 326 -10.99 12.61 12.75
CA LEU A 326 -9.59 12.37 13.00
C LEU A 326 -8.74 12.97 11.87
N PRO A 327 -7.58 13.56 12.18
CA PRO A 327 -6.66 14.03 11.15
C PRO A 327 -6.23 12.89 10.22
N GLU A 328 -6.28 13.12 8.91
CA GLU A 328 -5.87 12.15 7.92
C GLU A 328 -4.35 12.20 7.72
N SER A 329 -3.68 11.07 8.00
CA SER A 329 -2.23 10.95 7.92
C SER A 329 -1.72 10.69 6.50
N TYR A 330 -2.58 10.14 5.62
CA TYR A 330 -2.25 9.75 4.24
C TYR A 330 -3.33 10.22 3.25
N PRO A 331 -3.57 11.54 3.11
CA PRO A 331 -4.74 12.04 2.38
C PRO A 331 -4.79 11.60 0.92
N ALA A 332 -3.66 11.54 0.22
CA ALA A 332 -3.61 11.10 -1.17
C ALA A 332 -4.01 9.63 -1.31
N SER A 333 -3.49 8.76 -0.44
CA SER A 333 -3.83 7.33 -0.43
C SER A 333 -5.29 7.12 -0.01
N ALA A 334 -5.77 7.82 1.02
CA ALA A 334 -7.14 7.74 1.48
C ALA A 334 -8.13 8.10 0.37
N ASN A 335 -7.89 9.19 -0.34
CA ASN A 335 -8.73 9.62 -1.47
C ASN A 335 -8.77 8.57 -2.58
N LYS A 336 -7.60 8.01 -2.94
CA LYS A 336 -7.51 6.95 -3.96
C LYS A 336 -8.29 5.69 -3.55
N PHE A 337 -8.19 5.27 -2.29
CA PHE A 337 -8.93 4.10 -1.79
C PHE A 337 -10.43 4.38 -1.79
N ASN A 338 -10.85 5.51 -1.24
CA ASN A 338 -12.26 5.86 -1.14
C ASN A 338 -12.92 5.99 -2.52
N LEU A 339 -12.17 6.40 -3.54
CA LEU A 339 -12.70 6.50 -4.90
C LEU A 339 -13.23 5.16 -5.44
N ASN A 340 -12.70 4.02 -4.96
CA ASN A 340 -13.19 2.70 -5.37
C ASN A 340 -14.64 2.42 -4.98
N TYR A 341 -15.23 3.17 -4.04
CA TYR A 341 -16.66 3.04 -3.77
C TYR A 341 -17.51 3.39 -5.01
N VAL A 342 -17.04 4.29 -5.88
CA VAL A 342 -17.81 4.71 -7.06
C VAL A 342 -18.00 3.53 -8.03
N PRO A 343 -16.97 2.93 -8.64
CA PRO A 343 -17.16 1.81 -9.56
C PRO A 343 -17.70 0.56 -8.86
N CYS A 344 -17.30 0.28 -7.61
CA CYS A 344 -17.75 -0.92 -6.89
C CYS A 344 -19.25 -0.92 -6.61
N PHE A 345 -19.85 0.24 -6.37
CA PHE A 345 -21.27 0.36 -5.99
C PHE A 345 -22.17 0.91 -7.11
N LYS A 346 -21.65 1.19 -8.30
CA LYS A 346 -22.47 1.66 -9.43
C LYS A 346 -23.63 0.71 -9.74
N SER A 347 -23.39 -0.60 -9.78
CA SER A 347 -24.44 -1.58 -10.02
C SER A 347 -25.52 -1.61 -8.93
N LEU A 348 -25.16 -1.30 -7.68
CA LEU A 348 -26.14 -1.17 -6.58
C LEU A 348 -26.95 0.12 -6.71
N LEU A 349 -26.31 1.22 -7.10
CA LEU A 349 -26.99 2.49 -7.40
C LEU A 349 -28.05 2.31 -8.49
N ASP A 350 -27.69 1.60 -9.57
CA ASP A 350 -28.60 1.29 -10.67
C ASP A 350 -29.76 0.40 -10.21
N HIS A 351 -29.50 -0.57 -9.36
CA HIS A 351 -30.53 -1.42 -8.78
C HIS A 351 -31.54 -0.61 -7.96
N TYR A 352 -31.08 0.31 -7.11
CA TYR A 352 -31.99 1.18 -6.35
C TYR A 352 -32.84 2.06 -7.26
N LYS A 353 -32.25 2.59 -8.35
CA LYS A 353 -32.97 3.37 -9.36
C LYS A 353 -34.06 2.53 -10.04
N GLN A 354 -33.73 1.31 -10.47
CA GLN A 354 -34.64 0.40 -11.18
C GLN A 354 -35.79 -0.11 -10.30
N THR A 355 -35.51 -0.33 -9.02
CA THR A 355 -36.51 -0.83 -8.06
C THR A 355 -37.32 0.29 -7.41
N GLY A 356 -37.08 1.56 -7.75
CA GLY A 356 -37.78 2.70 -7.19
C GLY A 356 -37.44 3.00 -5.73
N ASN A 357 -36.34 2.46 -5.20
CA ASN A 357 -35.90 2.75 -3.83
C ASN A 357 -35.18 4.12 -3.78
N THR A 358 -35.98 5.18 -3.87
CA THR A 358 -35.48 6.57 -3.99
C THR A 358 -34.63 7.00 -2.79
N THR A 359 -34.97 6.54 -1.58
CA THR A 359 -34.19 6.88 -0.38
C THR A 359 -32.77 6.36 -0.47
N ARG A 360 -32.62 5.05 -0.71
CA ARG A 360 -31.28 4.42 -0.84
C ARG A 360 -30.51 4.90 -2.05
N TYR A 361 -31.20 5.17 -3.16
CA TYR A 361 -30.59 5.78 -4.34
C TYR A 361 -29.95 7.12 -4.00
N ASN A 362 -30.70 8.01 -3.35
CA ASN A 362 -30.22 9.35 -3.00
C ASN A 362 -29.07 9.30 -1.98
N GLU A 363 -29.15 8.40 -0.99
CA GLU A 363 -28.09 8.20 0.01
C GLU A 363 -26.78 7.78 -0.66
N LEU A 364 -26.81 6.72 -1.47
CA LEU A 364 -25.62 6.18 -2.13
C LEU A 364 -25.07 7.17 -3.16
N ARG A 365 -25.94 7.79 -3.96
CA ARG A 365 -25.55 8.81 -4.93
C ARG A 365 -24.86 10.00 -4.27
N SER A 366 -25.43 10.52 -3.17
CA SER A 366 -24.83 11.63 -2.43
C SER A 366 -23.47 11.27 -1.85
N LEU A 367 -23.31 10.04 -1.35
CA LEU A 367 -22.02 9.55 -0.86
C LEU A 367 -20.98 9.50 -1.97
N MET A 368 -21.32 8.92 -3.13
CA MET A 368 -20.42 8.85 -4.29
C MET A 368 -20.01 10.25 -4.79
N MET A 369 -20.97 11.16 -4.92
CA MET A 369 -20.69 12.54 -5.33
C MET A 369 -19.72 13.24 -4.38
N ARG A 370 -19.90 13.06 -3.06
CA ARG A 370 -19.02 13.62 -2.04
C ARG A 370 -17.62 13.05 -2.11
N ILE A 371 -17.47 11.73 -2.32
CA ILE A 371 -16.15 11.09 -2.51
C ILE A 371 -15.42 11.73 -3.70
N VAL A 372 -16.11 11.90 -4.84
CA VAL A 372 -15.51 12.52 -6.04
C VAL A 372 -15.14 13.99 -5.79
N GLU A 373 -15.92 14.72 -5.02
CA GLU A 373 -15.63 16.12 -4.66
C GLU A 373 -14.31 16.24 -3.86
N GLN A 374 -14.05 15.29 -2.96
CA GLN A 374 -12.90 15.31 -2.05
C GLN A 374 -11.57 14.91 -2.71
N ILE A 375 -11.59 14.24 -3.86
CA ILE A 375 -10.34 13.83 -4.53
C ILE A 375 -9.63 15.04 -5.16
N ASN A 376 -8.29 15.02 -5.07
CA ASN A 376 -7.44 16.03 -5.68
C ASN A 376 -6.99 15.59 -7.07
N VAL A 377 -7.87 15.72 -8.05
CA VAL A 377 -7.61 15.44 -9.48
C VAL A 377 -8.16 16.58 -10.32
N PRO A 378 -7.74 16.72 -11.60
CA PRO A 378 -8.30 17.71 -12.51
C PRO A 378 -9.83 17.61 -12.64
N ASP A 379 -10.49 18.75 -12.83
CA ASP A 379 -11.96 18.82 -12.96
C ASP A 379 -12.50 17.94 -14.09
N GLU A 380 -11.76 17.81 -15.18
CA GLU A 380 -12.11 16.90 -16.29
C GLU A 380 -12.18 15.44 -15.87
N GLU A 381 -11.34 15.03 -14.95
CA GLU A 381 -11.34 13.65 -14.41
C GLU A 381 -12.51 13.47 -13.42
N LYS A 382 -12.77 14.45 -12.55
CA LYS A 382 -13.97 14.45 -11.68
C LYS A 382 -15.24 14.37 -12.51
N GLN A 383 -15.31 15.09 -13.62
CA GLN A 383 -16.48 15.10 -14.51
C GLN A 383 -16.82 13.71 -15.05
N LYS A 384 -15.82 12.87 -15.37
CA LYS A 384 -16.05 11.48 -15.80
C LYS A 384 -16.77 10.65 -14.74
N TYR A 385 -16.35 10.77 -13.46
CA TYR A 385 -17.03 10.10 -12.36
C TYR A 385 -18.44 10.62 -12.12
N TYR A 386 -18.66 11.95 -12.22
CA TYR A 386 -19.99 12.52 -12.12
C TYR A 386 -20.92 12.02 -13.22
N GLU A 387 -20.44 11.89 -14.45
CA GLU A 387 -21.19 11.31 -15.55
C GLU A 387 -21.52 9.84 -15.32
N GLU A 388 -20.58 9.07 -14.81
CA GLU A 388 -20.78 7.65 -14.46
C GLU A 388 -21.87 7.50 -13.38
N ILE A 389 -21.81 8.30 -12.33
CA ILE A 389 -22.79 8.28 -11.22
C ILE A 389 -24.19 8.65 -11.72
N ASN A 390 -24.31 9.57 -12.69
CA ASN A 390 -25.58 10.10 -13.17
C ASN A 390 -26.22 9.29 -14.29
N ARG A 391 -25.48 8.43 -14.98
CA ARG A 391 -26.02 7.48 -15.96
C ARG A 391 -26.93 6.47 -15.27
#